data_5653961797e335469773577344876612
#
_entry.id   5653961797e335469773577344876612
#
_cell.length_a   1.000
_cell.length_b   1.000
_cell.length_c   1.000
_cell.angle_alpha   90.00
_cell.angle_beta   90.00
_cell.angle_gamma   90.00
#
_symmetry.space_group_name_H-M   'P 1'
#
loop_
_entity.id
_entity.type
_entity.pdbx_description
1 polymer ?
#
loop_
_entity_poly.entity_id
_entity_poly.type
_entity_poly.pdbx_seq_one_letter_code
_entity_poly.pdbx_strand_id
1 'polypeptide(L)'
;MRYRFIGVMALACLGGCAVFSRDVPSVYVVYFPKGSTELATDAKKIVDQAAVDIKHTHPAAVTIGAGVSSGSDPHLSQPRFAAVRDALVADGVDTALIARSSIADDGMDAGVVGDQRVEIRLTAKATP
;
A
#
# COMPACT_ATOMS: atom_id res chain seq x y z
N MET A 1 28.07 11.95 67.16
CA MET A 1 28.24 11.50 65.77
C MET A 1 26.86 11.20 65.20
N ARG A 2 26.39 12.01 64.31
CA ARG A 2 25.08 11.85 63.71
C ARG A 2 25.30 11.76 62.23
N TYR A 3 25.21 10.54 61.65
CA TYR A 3 25.21 10.32 60.21
C TYR A 3 23.82 10.51 59.68
N ARG A 4 23.62 11.56 58.93
CA ARG A 4 22.37 11.78 58.15
C ARG A 4 22.57 11.13 56.82
N PHE A 5 21.95 9.97 56.61
CA PHE A 5 21.80 9.37 55.29
C PHE A 5 20.76 10.17 54.53
N ILE A 6 21.21 10.91 53.53
CA ILE A 6 20.33 11.51 52.53
C ILE A 6 20.16 10.46 51.45
N GLY A 7 19.02 9.80 51.45
CA GLY A 7 18.63 8.91 50.38
C GLY A 7 18.30 9.73 49.12
N VAL A 8 19.15 9.65 48.13
CA VAL A 8 18.84 10.15 46.79
C VAL A 8 18.00 9.10 46.11
N MET A 9 16.71 9.35 46.05
CA MET A 9 15.75 8.54 45.32
C MET A 9 15.85 8.96 43.87
N ALA A 10 16.64 8.22 43.08
CA ALA A 10 16.71 8.39 41.62
C ALA A 10 15.41 7.88 40.99
N LEU A 11 14.53 8.81 40.63
CA LEU A 11 13.33 8.53 39.87
C LEU A 11 13.75 8.26 38.42
N ALA A 12 13.95 7.00 38.06
CA ALA A 12 14.16 6.59 36.69
C ALA A 12 12.84 6.72 35.95
N CYS A 13 12.67 7.84 35.24
CA CYS A 13 11.62 7.96 34.21
C CYS A 13 11.97 7.03 33.08
N LEU A 14 11.44 5.82 33.11
CA LEU A 14 11.35 4.94 31.93
C LEU A 14 10.33 5.57 30.99
N GLY A 15 10.80 6.54 30.23
CA GLY A 15 10.07 7.01 29.06
C GLY A 15 9.99 5.87 28.05
N GLY A 16 8.97 5.03 28.18
CA GLY A 16 8.64 4.07 27.15
C GLY A 16 8.17 4.86 25.93
N CYS A 17 9.05 5.07 24.95
CA CYS A 17 8.64 5.41 23.62
C CYS A 17 7.89 4.18 23.08
N ALA A 18 6.58 4.17 23.26
CA ALA A 18 5.74 3.25 22.52
C ALA A 18 5.88 3.65 21.06
N VAL A 19 6.78 2.96 20.34
CA VAL A 19 6.86 3.04 18.90
C VAL A 19 5.61 2.32 18.41
N PHE A 20 4.55 3.07 18.12
CA PHE A 20 3.42 2.55 17.38
C PHE A 20 3.92 2.28 15.97
N SER A 21 4.41 1.06 15.74
CA SER A 21 4.63 0.56 14.39
C SER A 21 3.27 0.48 13.72
N ARG A 22 2.99 1.45 12.86
CA ARG A 22 1.82 1.39 12.00
C ARG A 22 2.04 0.23 11.06
N ASP A 23 1.24 -0.82 11.18
CA ASP A 23 1.25 -1.91 10.22
C ASP A 23 0.79 -1.35 8.87
N VAL A 24 1.76 -1.20 7.97
CA VAL A 24 1.50 -0.74 6.61
C VAL A 24 0.93 -1.91 5.83
N PRO A 25 -0.25 -1.76 5.21
CA PRO A 25 -0.81 -2.81 4.40
C PRO A 25 0.15 -3.22 3.28
N SER A 26 0.26 -4.50 3.02
CA SER A 26 1.03 -5.02 1.90
C SER A 26 0.26 -5.01 0.58
N VAL A 27 -1.05 -4.80 0.64
CA VAL A 27 -1.96 -4.76 -0.52
C VAL A 27 -2.95 -3.63 -0.36
N TYR A 28 -3.10 -2.84 -1.41
CA TYR A 28 -4.12 -1.80 -1.56
C TYR A 28 -5.05 -2.19 -2.70
N VAL A 29 -6.34 -2.15 -2.46
CA VAL A 29 -7.35 -2.48 -3.47
C VAL A 29 -8.03 -1.21 -3.95
N VAL A 30 -7.98 -0.99 -5.24
CA VAL A 30 -8.56 0.18 -5.92
C VAL A 30 -9.67 -0.30 -6.84
N TYR A 31 -10.85 0.25 -6.70
CA TYR A 31 -11.99 -0.06 -7.55
C TYR A 31 -12.24 1.03 -8.59
N PHE A 32 -12.51 0.60 -9.81
CA PHE A 32 -12.94 1.47 -10.90
C PHE A 32 -14.44 1.30 -11.14
N PRO A 33 -15.15 2.36 -11.50
CA PRO A 33 -16.52 2.23 -11.98
C PRO A 33 -16.58 1.35 -13.23
N LYS A 34 -17.69 0.64 -13.43
CA LYS A 34 -17.89 -0.22 -14.60
C LYS A 34 -17.60 0.55 -15.90
N GLY A 35 -16.75 -0.03 -16.75
CA GLY A 35 -16.38 0.57 -18.03
C GLY A 35 -15.49 1.81 -17.95
N SER A 36 -15.10 2.25 -16.75
CA SER A 36 -14.27 3.44 -16.55
C SER A 36 -12.79 3.09 -16.39
N THR A 37 -11.94 3.99 -16.84
CA THR A 37 -10.49 3.99 -16.64
C THR A 37 -10.03 5.17 -15.80
N GLU A 38 -10.96 5.94 -15.26
CA GLU A 38 -10.69 7.09 -14.41
C GLU A 38 -10.76 6.73 -12.93
N LEU A 39 -9.80 7.24 -12.15
CA LEU A 39 -9.80 7.10 -10.70
C LEU A 39 -10.87 8.01 -10.08
N ALA A 40 -11.86 7.40 -9.43
CA ALA A 40 -12.80 8.14 -8.62
C ALA A 40 -12.09 8.76 -7.41
N THR A 41 -12.70 9.77 -6.79
CA THR A 41 -12.10 10.50 -5.65
C THR A 41 -11.67 9.58 -4.51
N ASP A 42 -12.48 8.59 -4.16
CA ASP A 42 -12.15 7.65 -3.08
C ASP A 42 -11.05 6.67 -3.49
N ALA A 43 -11.05 6.22 -4.75
CA ALA A 43 -9.97 5.41 -5.30
C ALA A 43 -8.64 6.18 -5.29
N LYS A 44 -8.68 7.45 -5.65
CA LYS A 44 -7.49 8.31 -5.59
C LYS A 44 -6.92 8.41 -4.18
N LYS A 45 -7.74 8.55 -3.15
CA LYS A 45 -7.27 8.57 -1.75
C LYS A 45 -6.52 7.30 -1.36
N ILE A 46 -6.96 6.14 -1.86
CA ILE A 46 -6.27 4.87 -1.62
C ILE A 46 -4.90 4.87 -2.29
N VAL A 47 -4.82 5.36 -3.52
CA VAL A 47 -3.53 5.48 -4.25
C VAL A 47 -2.61 6.47 -3.56
N ASP A 48 -3.12 7.62 -3.13
CA ASP A 48 -2.34 8.63 -2.40
C ASP A 48 -1.77 8.06 -1.09
N GLN A 49 -2.58 7.28 -0.36
CA GLN A 49 -2.12 6.61 0.86
C GLN A 49 -1.05 5.55 0.56
N ALA A 50 -1.24 4.76 -0.50
CA ALA A 50 -0.24 3.80 -0.94
C ALA A 50 1.09 4.49 -1.27
N ALA A 51 1.06 5.63 -1.95
CA ALA A 51 2.25 6.41 -2.28
C ALA A 51 2.98 6.90 -1.03
N VAL A 52 2.26 7.38 -0.02
CA VAL A 52 2.83 7.78 1.28
C VAL A 52 3.54 6.61 1.94
N ASP A 53 2.89 5.46 2.00
CA ASP A 53 3.42 4.27 2.66
C ASP A 53 4.63 3.69 1.89
N ILE A 54 4.60 3.71 0.56
CA ILE A 54 5.75 3.32 -0.28
C ILE A 54 6.97 4.20 0.01
N LYS A 55 6.78 5.51 0.08
CA LYS A 55 7.88 6.45 0.37
C LYS A 55 8.41 6.29 1.80
N HIS A 56 7.58 5.86 2.72
CA HIS A 56 7.97 5.66 4.11
C HIS A 56 8.66 4.31 4.35
N THR A 57 8.17 3.25 3.73
CA THR A 57 8.66 1.88 3.97
C THR A 57 9.78 1.45 3.05
N HIS A 58 9.96 2.13 1.92
CA HIS A 58 10.96 1.77 0.90
C HIS A 58 10.91 0.29 0.51
N PRO A 59 9.80 -0.22 -0.03
CA PRO A 59 9.67 -1.63 -0.40
C PRO A 59 10.68 -2.00 -1.49
N ALA A 60 10.95 -3.30 -1.63
CA ALA A 60 11.81 -3.80 -2.69
C ALA A 60 11.17 -3.67 -4.07
N ALA A 61 9.85 -3.82 -4.14
CA ALA A 61 9.07 -3.70 -5.38
C ALA A 61 7.64 -3.29 -5.08
N VAL A 62 7.02 -2.64 -6.06
CA VAL A 62 5.60 -2.31 -6.10
C VAL A 62 5.03 -2.97 -7.34
N THR A 63 4.09 -3.89 -7.18
CA THR A 63 3.42 -4.54 -8.30
C THR A 63 1.98 -4.07 -8.41
N ILE A 64 1.55 -3.72 -9.60
CA ILE A 64 0.18 -3.31 -9.89
C ILE A 64 -0.46 -4.38 -10.78
N GLY A 65 -1.50 -5.02 -10.27
CA GLY A 65 -2.27 -6.02 -10.98
C GLY A 65 -3.68 -5.51 -11.28
N ALA A 66 -4.09 -5.50 -12.53
CA ALA A 66 -5.47 -5.26 -12.91
C ALA A 66 -6.21 -6.60 -13.05
N GLY A 67 -7.38 -6.69 -12.45
CA GLY A 67 -8.23 -7.88 -12.54
C GLY A 67 -8.69 -8.11 -13.98
N VAL A 68 -8.55 -9.33 -14.43
CA VAL A 68 -9.08 -9.80 -15.72
C VAL A 68 -9.86 -11.06 -15.42
N SER A 69 -11.17 -10.99 -15.36
CA SER A 69 -12.02 -12.18 -15.27
C SER A 69 -12.68 -12.50 -16.61
N SER A 70 -13.16 -13.73 -16.72
CA SER A 70 -13.92 -14.17 -17.89
C SER A 70 -15.22 -13.36 -18.00
N GLY A 71 -15.28 -12.40 -18.90
CA GLY A 71 -16.40 -11.49 -19.09
C GLY A 71 -16.05 -10.02 -18.91
N SER A 72 -14.86 -9.72 -18.40
CA SER A 72 -14.34 -8.34 -18.39
C SER A 72 -13.85 -7.93 -19.78
N ASP A 73 -13.91 -6.63 -20.05
CA ASP A 73 -13.28 -6.08 -21.25
C ASP A 73 -11.74 -6.04 -21.02
N PRO A 74 -10.97 -6.88 -21.72
CA PRO A 74 -9.53 -6.92 -21.57
C PRO A 74 -8.85 -5.61 -21.96
N HIS A 75 -9.52 -4.76 -22.72
CA HIS A 75 -9.03 -3.45 -23.12
C HIS A 75 -8.98 -2.45 -21.95
N LEU A 76 -9.69 -2.71 -20.84
CA LEU A 76 -9.70 -1.82 -19.68
C LEU A 76 -8.51 -2.06 -18.73
N SER A 77 -7.90 -3.23 -18.74
CA SER A 77 -6.84 -3.58 -17.77
C SER A 77 -5.59 -2.71 -17.95
N GLN A 78 -5.15 -2.49 -19.16
CA GLN A 78 -3.97 -1.65 -19.45
C GLN A 78 -4.19 -0.17 -19.10
N PRO A 79 -5.29 0.48 -19.51
CA PRO A 79 -5.57 1.86 -19.10
C PRO A 79 -5.74 2.02 -17.59
N ARG A 80 -6.34 1.05 -16.89
CA ARG A 80 -6.48 1.09 -15.43
C ARG A 80 -5.14 0.94 -14.73
N PHE A 81 -4.29 0.03 -15.20
CA PHE A 81 -2.91 -0.07 -14.73
C PHE A 81 -2.18 1.27 -14.89
N ALA A 82 -2.26 1.87 -16.08
CA ALA A 82 -1.62 3.15 -16.38
C ALA A 82 -2.15 4.26 -15.48
N ALA A 83 -3.45 4.33 -15.22
CA ALA A 83 -4.05 5.34 -14.34
C ALA A 83 -3.50 5.26 -12.91
N VAL A 84 -3.39 4.06 -12.35
CA VAL A 84 -2.83 3.84 -11.01
C VAL A 84 -1.34 4.13 -10.98
N ARG A 85 -0.59 3.63 -11.94
CA ARG A 85 0.86 3.90 -12.07
C ARG A 85 1.13 5.40 -12.14
N ASP A 86 0.44 6.11 -13.02
CA ASP A 86 0.66 7.54 -13.25
C ASP A 86 0.31 8.36 -12.01
N ALA A 87 -0.73 7.97 -11.26
CA ALA A 87 -1.08 8.60 -10.00
C ALA A 87 0.01 8.39 -8.94
N LEU A 88 0.56 7.17 -8.80
CA LEU A 88 1.67 6.89 -7.88
C LEU A 88 2.92 7.70 -8.25
N VAL A 89 3.25 7.79 -9.53
CA VAL A 89 4.39 8.57 -10.02
C VAL A 89 4.19 10.06 -9.76
N ALA A 90 2.98 10.58 -9.97
CA ALA A 90 2.64 11.97 -9.67
C ALA A 90 2.80 12.27 -8.17
N ASP A 91 2.57 11.29 -7.31
CA ASP A 91 2.76 11.40 -5.85
C ASP A 91 4.21 11.14 -5.39
N GLY A 92 5.13 10.96 -6.32
CA GLY A 92 6.57 10.86 -6.05
C GLY A 92 7.11 9.44 -5.90
N VAL A 93 6.37 8.41 -6.32
CA VAL A 93 6.88 7.04 -6.36
C VAL A 93 7.78 6.87 -7.59
N ASP A 94 8.94 6.24 -7.39
CA ASP A 94 9.87 5.98 -8.49
C ASP A 94 9.29 4.94 -9.46
N THR A 95 9.25 5.28 -10.74
CA THR A 95 8.80 4.39 -11.81
C THR A 95 9.56 3.07 -11.85
N ALA A 96 10.84 3.08 -11.50
CA ALA A 96 11.69 1.88 -11.48
C ALA A 96 11.24 0.83 -10.45
N LEU A 97 10.49 1.23 -9.41
CA LEU A 97 9.92 0.31 -8.43
C LEU A 97 8.66 -0.39 -8.93
N ILE A 98 7.98 0.18 -9.92
CA ILE A 98 6.66 -0.25 -10.35
C ILE A 98 6.76 -1.29 -11.45
N ALA A 99 6.16 -2.46 -11.22
CA ALA A 99 6.02 -3.51 -12.21
C ALA A 99 4.55 -3.90 -12.37
N ARG A 100 4.20 -4.37 -13.56
CA ARG A 100 2.89 -4.93 -13.84
C ARG A 100 2.87 -6.41 -13.46
N SER A 101 1.83 -6.84 -12.76
CA SER A 101 1.53 -8.26 -12.57
C SER A 101 0.14 -8.58 -13.12
N SER A 102 -0.06 -9.83 -13.50
CA SER A 102 -1.40 -10.36 -13.69
C SER A 102 -1.94 -10.73 -12.31
N ILE A 103 -3.16 -10.29 -11.97
CA ILE A 103 -3.87 -10.90 -10.86
C ILE A 103 -4.27 -12.28 -11.36
N ALA A 104 -3.69 -13.32 -10.77
CA ALA A 104 -4.14 -14.67 -11.01
C ALA A 104 -5.63 -14.74 -10.61
N ASP A 105 -6.42 -15.37 -11.45
CA ASP A 105 -7.77 -15.75 -11.09
C ASP A 105 -7.66 -16.79 -9.98
N ASP A 106 -7.78 -16.35 -8.73
CA ASP A 106 -7.63 -17.19 -7.54
C ASP A 106 -8.79 -18.20 -7.39
N GLY A 107 -9.58 -18.38 -8.46
CA GLY A 107 -10.74 -19.25 -8.44
C GLY A 107 -11.87 -18.76 -7.52
N MET A 108 -11.71 -17.63 -6.87
CA MET A 108 -12.81 -16.94 -6.24
C MET A 108 -13.63 -16.31 -7.34
N ASP A 109 -14.84 -16.74 -7.43
CA ASP A 109 -15.87 -16.21 -8.32
C ASP A 109 -16.17 -14.75 -7.88
N ALA A 110 -15.22 -13.87 -8.14
CA ALA A 110 -15.28 -12.48 -7.71
C ALA A 110 -16.39 -11.70 -8.44
N GLY A 111 -17.08 -12.37 -9.35
CA GLY A 111 -18.17 -11.79 -10.12
C GLY A 111 -17.75 -10.50 -10.85
N VAL A 112 -18.74 -9.73 -11.26
CA VAL A 112 -18.55 -8.47 -11.99
C VAL A 112 -17.71 -7.43 -11.20
N VAL A 113 -17.66 -7.54 -9.88
CA VAL A 113 -16.92 -6.61 -9.01
C VAL A 113 -15.41 -6.86 -9.06
N GLY A 114 -14.99 -8.12 -9.22
CA GLY A 114 -13.57 -8.48 -9.33
C GLY A 114 -12.90 -7.88 -10.56
N ASP A 115 -13.65 -7.69 -11.63
CA ASP A 115 -13.15 -7.12 -12.90
C ASP A 115 -12.83 -5.63 -12.83
N GLN A 116 -13.38 -4.96 -11.81
CA GLN A 116 -13.20 -3.53 -11.59
C GLN A 116 -12.08 -3.23 -10.62
N ARG A 117 -11.38 -4.27 -10.15
CA ARG A 117 -10.35 -4.20 -9.13
C ARG A 117 -8.96 -4.07 -9.72
N VAL A 118 -8.19 -3.15 -9.16
CA VAL A 118 -6.74 -3.07 -9.33
C VAL A 118 -6.08 -3.23 -7.97
N GLU A 119 -5.08 -4.08 -7.87
CA GLU A 119 -4.33 -4.28 -6.63
C GLU A 119 -2.93 -3.67 -6.74
N ILE A 120 -2.55 -2.90 -5.72
CA ILE A 120 -1.19 -2.41 -5.53
C ILE A 120 -0.58 -3.27 -4.43
N ARG A 121 0.45 -4.05 -4.75
CA ARG A 121 1.14 -4.93 -3.81
C ARG A 121 2.53 -4.41 -3.50
N LEU A 122 2.85 -4.31 -2.23
CA LEU A 122 4.17 -3.92 -1.74
C LEU A 122 4.95 -5.16 -1.32
N THR A 123 6.10 -5.36 -1.93
CA THR A 123 7.02 -6.44 -1.53
C THR A 123 8.07 -5.86 -0.61
N ALA A 124 8.10 -6.32 0.63
CA ALA A 124 9.10 -5.90 1.60
C ALA A 124 10.51 -6.29 1.15
N LYS A 125 11.50 -5.50 1.54
CA LYS A 125 12.89 -5.90 1.37
C LYS A 125 13.16 -7.14 2.22
N ALA A 126 13.86 -8.12 1.65
CA ALA A 126 14.35 -9.25 2.42
C ALA A 126 15.28 -8.71 3.52
N THR A 127 14.99 -9.09 4.77
CA THR A 127 15.90 -8.82 5.88
C THR A 127 17.09 -9.78 5.77
N PRO A 128 18.34 -9.29 5.77
CA PRO A 128 19.50 -10.17 5.76
C PRO A 128 19.62 -11.04 7.01
#